data_a68c4d3f43cc75f1fa4876b4b7e541f8
#
_entry.id   a68c4d3f43cc75f1fa4876b4b7e541f8
#
_cell.length_a   1.000
_cell.length_b   1.000
_cell.length_c   1.000
_cell.angle_alpha   90.00
_cell.angle_beta   90.00
_cell.angle_gamma   90.00
#
_symmetry.space_group_name_H-M   'P 1'
#
loop_
_entity.id
_entity.type
_entity.pdbx_description
1 polymer ?
#
loop_
_entity_poly.entity_id
_entity_poly.type
_entity_poly.pdbx_seq_one_letter_code
_entity_poly.pdbx_strand_id
1 'polypeptide(L)'
;MRRGAYFKWKKRGQIWVETMVYTLIAFALIGLVLAFVKPKIEETQDKGVIDQSIRILESIDSVIRTLGGPGNQRVLEIGLNKGTIFVDGKNDTIYFKMDSKYIYSQPGQSVVVGGITATTEKKGSIYDVTLVKNYSGTYNITFQNGDEIKEMSKASTPYKFTIVDKGNGVIDVEVTN
;
A
#
# COMPACT_ATOMS: atom_id res chain seq x y z
N MET A 1 40.23 75.87 7.38
CA MET A 1 40.16 74.53 8.03
C MET A 1 38.76 73.97 7.79
N ARG A 2 38.58 72.97 6.88
CA ARG A 2 37.32 72.27 6.69
C ARG A 2 37.41 70.90 7.40
N ARG A 3 36.63 70.71 8.48
CA ARG A 3 36.50 69.44 9.16
C ARG A 3 35.60 68.52 8.32
N GLY A 4 36.16 67.45 7.76
CA GLY A 4 35.42 66.40 7.08
C GLY A 4 34.60 65.62 8.09
N ALA A 5 33.29 65.59 7.95
CA ALA A 5 32.40 64.76 8.73
C ALA A 5 32.46 63.32 8.17
N TYR A 6 33.15 62.43 8.88
CA TYR A 6 33.15 61.02 8.55
C TYR A 6 31.78 60.43 8.93
N PHE A 7 30.98 60.05 7.95
CA PHE A 7 29.70 59.37 8.13
C PHE A 7 29.94 57.92 8.60
N LYS A 8 29.80 57.68 9.89
CA LYS A 8 29.88 56.33 10.46
C LYS A 8 28.65 55.57 10.05
N TRP A 9 28.73 54.64 9.05
CA TRP A 9 27.69 53.70 8.71
C TRP A 9 27.42 52.82 9.91
N LYS A 10 26.13 52.78 10.37
CA LYS A 10 25.74 51.98 11.53
C LYS A 10 25.79 50.47 11.13
N LYS A 11 26.74 49.72 11.69
CA LYS A 11 26.94 48.27 11.49
C LYS A 11 25.71 47.39 11.84
N ARG A 12 24.69 47.93 12.49
CA ARG A 12 23.46 47.22 12.91
C ARG A 12 22.56 46.82 11.74
N GLY A 13 22.53 47.53 10.62
CA GLY A 13 21.72 47.14 9.45
C GLY A 13 22.29 45.98 8.67
N GLN A 14 23.61 45.81 8.68
CA GLN A 14 24.30 44.76 7.95
C GLN A 14 24.06 43.38 8.55
N ILE A 15 24.05 43.29 9.88
CA ILE A 15 23.78 42.03 10.62
C ILE A 15 22.36 41.54 10.35
N TRP A 16 21.37 42.44 10.28
CA TRP A 16 19.98 42.07 10.01
C TRP A 16 19.81 41.49 8.58
N VAL A 17 20.41 42.14 7.60
CA VAL A 17 20.38 41.65 6.18
C VAL A 17 21.09 40.30 6.05
N GLU A 18 22.24 40.12 6.72
CA GLU A 18 22.99 38.85 6.72
C GLU A 18 22.17 37.72 7.31
N THR A 19 21.52 37.90 8.46
CA THR A 19 20.63 36.91 9.08
C THR A 19 19.46 36.56 8.16
N MET A 20 18.87 37.57 7.49
CA MET A 20 17.75 37.33 6.56
C MET A 20 18.18 36.49 5.36
N VAL A 21 19.36 36.78 4.79
CA VAL A 21 19.92 36.01 3.66
C VAL A 21 20.21 34.57 4.07
N TYR A 22 20.85 34.34 5.23
CA TYR A 22 21.10 32.95 5.71
C TYR A 22 19.82 32.17 5.98
N THR A 23 18.80 32.82 6.56
CA THR A 23 17.49 32.20 6.79
C THR A 23 16.84 31.83 5.45
N LEU A 24 16.91 32.67 4.46
CA LEU A 24 16.35 32.43 3.13
C LEU A 24 17.07 31.27 2.42
N ILE A 25 18.39 31.20 2.52
CA ILE A 25 19.19 30.09 2.01
C ILE A 25 18.82 28.79 2.74
N ALA A 26 18.67 28.82 4.08
CA ALA A 26 18.28 27.65 4.85
C ALA A 26 16.90 27.11 4.42
N PHE A 27 15.90 27.97 4.24
CA PHE A 27 14.58 27.57 3.73
C PHE A 27 14.65 27.01 2.31
N ALA A 28 15.45 27.61 1.42
CA ALA A 28 15.64 27.11 0.07
C ALA A 28 16.26 25.70 0.07
N LEU A 29 17.26 25.46 0.91
CA LEU A 29 17.88 24.15 1.07
C LEU A 29 16.92 23.11 1.64
N ILE A 30 16.14 23.46 2.68
CA ILE A 30 15.12 22.58 3.25
C ILE A 30 14.08 22.22 2.19
N GLY A 31 13.58 23.21 1.42
CA GLY A 31 12.62 22.96 0.34
C GLY A 31 13.17 22.01 -0.73
N LEU A 32 14.43 22.19 -1.10
CA LEU A 32 15.11 21.33 -2.07
C LEU A 32 15.25 19.90 -1.55
N VAL A 33 15.68 19.71 -0.31
CA VAL A 33 15.78 18.38 0.32
C VAL A 33 14.41 17.69 0.37
N LEU A 34 13.36 18.39 0.80
CA LEU A 34 12.01 17.84 0.87
C LEU A 34 11.47 17.41 -0.50
N ALA A 35 11.79 18.13 -1.57
CA ALA A 35 11.39 17.79 -2.93
C ALA A 35 11.97 16.43 -3.39
N PHE A 36 13.17 16.06 -2.96
CA PHE A 36 13.79 14.77 -3.26
C PHE A 36 13.39 13.64 -2.31
N VAL A 37 13.22 13.95 -1.03
CA VAL A 37 12.94 12.94 0.00
C VAL A 37 11.50 12.44 -0.06
N LYS A 38 10.53 13.32 -0.34
CA LYS A 38 9.10 12.95 -0.39
C LYS A 38 8.79 11.77 -1.32
N PRO A 39 9.19 11.76 -2.61
CA PRO A 39 8.91 10.63 -3.50
C PRO A 39 9.56 9.33 -3.01
N LYS A 40 10.72 9.41 -2.35
CA LYS A 40 11.40 8.22 -1.83
C LYS A 40 10.71 7.61 -0.61
N ILE A 41 10.13 8.46 0.23
CA ILE A 41 9.29 8.01 1.35
C ILE A 41 8.04 7.30 0.82
N GLU A 42 7.36 7.88 -0.17
CA GLU A 42 6.16 7.27 -0.78
C GLU A 42 6.47 5.91 -1.41
N GLU A 43 7.58 5.78 -2.14
CA GLU A 43 8.05 4.51 -2.71
C GLU A 43 8.29 3.45 -1.63
N THR A 44 8.94 3.83 -0.52
CA THR A 44 9.22 2.91 0.59
C THR A 44 7.93 2.50 1.32
N GLN A 45 6.99 3.41 1.51
CA GLN A 45 5.68 3.12 2.09
C GLN A 45 4.88 2.16 1.21
N ASP A 46 4.86 2.39 -0.11
CA ASP A 46 4.17 1.54 -1.07
C ASP A 46 4.74 0.11 -1.05
N LYS A 47 6.07 -0.03 -1.01
CA LYS A 47 6.71 -1.33 -0.83
C LYS A 47 6.22 -2.02 0.46
N GLY A 48 6.19 -1.31 1.57
CA GLY A 48 5.72 -1.85 2.85
C GLY A 48 4.27 -2.33 2.80
N VAL A 49 3.40 -1.60 2.09
CA VAL A 49 1.99 -2.01 1.89
C VAL A 49 1.90 -3.27 1.02
N ILE A 50 2.68 -3.37 -0.06
CA ILE A 50 2.70 -4.56 -0.92
C ILE A 50 3.17 -5.79 -0.12
N ASP A 51 4.27 -5.68 0.62
CA ASP A 51 4.79 -6.77 1.45
C ASP A 51 3.78 -7.18 2.55
N GLN A 52 3.05 -6.22 3.14
CA GLN A 52 1.97 -6.50 4.08
C GLN A 52 0.82 -7.24 3.39
N SER A 53 0.43 -6.83 2.19
CA SER A 53 -0.68 -7.44 1.44
C SER A 53 -0.35 -8.87 0.99
N ILE A 54 0.90 -9.15 0.66
CA ILE A 54 1.37 -10.53 0.42
C ILE A 54 1.16 -11.38 1.68
N ARG A 55 1.60 -10.90 2.85
CA ARG A 55 1.40 -11.64 4.12
C ARG A 55 -0.08 -11.85 4.47
N ILE A 56 -0.94 -10.89 4.15
CA ILE A 56 -2.39 -11.04 4.33
C ILE A 56 -2.92 -12.18 3.44
N LEU A 57 -2.58 -12.19 2.15
CA LEU A 57 -3.00 -13.25 1.23
C LEU A 57 -2.43 -14.61 1.62
N GLU A 58 -1.17 -14.69 2.09
CA GLU A 58 -0.58 -15.91 2.63
C GLU A 58 -1.31 -16.39 3.89
N SER A 59 -1.72 -15.47 4.77
CA SER A 59 -2.48 -15.81 5.97
C SER A 59 -3.87 -16.36 5.63
N ILE A 60 -4.55 -15.76 4.65
CA ILE A 60 -5.83 -16.27 4.12
C ILE A 60 -5.62 -17.68 3.53
N ASP A 61 -4.61 -17.89 2.70
CA ASP A 61 -4.28 -19.19 2.11
C ASP A 61 -3.99 -20.26 3.18
N SER A 62 -3.21 -19.89 4.18
CA SER A 62 -2.90 -20.77 5.31
C SER A 62 -4.15 -21.19 6.08
N VAL A 63 -5.07 -20.25 6.32
CA VAL A 63 -6.35 -20.55 6.99
C VAL A 63 -7.18 -21.50 6.13
N ILE A 64 -7.36 -21.20 4.83
CA ILE A 64 -8.13 -22.03 3.90
C ILE A 64 -7.60 -23.50 3.91
N ARG A 65 -6.27 -23.67 3.81
CA ARG A 65 -5.63 -25.01 3.80
C ARG A 65 -5.73 -25.76 5.11
N THR A 66 -5.91 -25.07 6.23
CA THR A 66 -5.89 -25.65 7.59
C THR A 66 -7.24 -25.65 8.27
N LEU A 67 -8.33 -25.34 7.55
CA LEU A 67 -9.69 -25.29 8.12
C LEU A 67 -10.17 -26.65 8.65
N GLY A 68 -9.69 -27.74 8.05
CA GLY A 68 -9.92 -29.10 8.52
C GLY A 68 -11.08 -29.79 7.85
N GLY A 69 -12.33 -29.39 7.99
CA GLY A 69 -13.46 -30.07 7.37
C GLY A 69 -14.74 -29.25 7.39
N PRO A 70 -15.80 -29.80 6.77
CA PRO A 70 -17.07 -29.10 6.59
C PRO A 70 -17.64 -28.53 7.90
N GLY A 71 -18.10 -27.31 7.87
CA GLY A 71 -18.65 -26.58 9.02
C GLY A 71 -17.61 -25.87 9.89
N ASN A 72 -16.32 -26.13 9.69
CA ASN A 72 -15.27 -25.37 10.38
C ASN A 72 -15.17 -23.94 9.83
N GLN A 73 -14.93 -23.01 10.75
CA GLN A 73 -14.75 -21.61 10.40
C GLN A 73 -13.59 -20.99 11.16
N ARG A 74 -12.95 -19.99 10.56
CA ARG A 74 -11.93 -19.16 11.20
C ARG A 74 -12.12 -17.70 10.83
N VAL A 75 -11.82 -16.83 11.78
CA VAL A 75 -11.90 -15.37 11.59
C VAL A 75 -10.51 -14.79 11.57
N LEU A 76 -10.23 -13.97 10.54
CA LEU A 76 -9.03 -13.16 10.42
C LEU A 76 -9.41 -11.69 10.51
N GLU A 77 -8.64 -10.91 11.26
CA GLU A 77 -8.75 -9.45 11.25
C GLU A 77 -7.74 -8.87 10.26
N ILE A 78 -8.24 -8.13 9.26
CA ILE A 78 -7.44 -7.58 8.17
C ILE A 78 -7.59 -6.06 8.15
N GLY A 79 -6.50 -5.37 8.46
CA GLY A 79 -6.41 -3.91 8.34
C GLY A 79 -5.86 -3.51 6.97
N LEU A 80 -6.59 -2.62 6.27
CA LEU A 80 -6.19 -2.07 4.97
C LEU A 80 -5.88 -0.57 5.10
N ASN A 81 -4.60 -0.22 4.96
CA ASN A 81 -4.14 1.17 4.99
C ASN A 81 -4.17 1.83 3.60
N LYS A 82 -3.94 1.05 2.54
CA LYS A 82 -3.94 1.48 1.15
C LYS A 82 -4.27 0.29 0.26
N GLY A 83 -4.86 0.54 -0.92
CA GLY A 83 -5.25 -0.50 -1.86
C GLY A 83 -6.60 -1.14 -1.53
N THR A 84 -6.93 -2.19 -2.25
CA THR A 84 -8.23 -2.87 -2.22
C THR A 84 -8.04 -4.37 -2.32
N ILE A 85 -8.69 -5.13 -1.45
CA ILE A 85 -8.80 -6.59 -1.55
C ILE A 85 -10.11 -6.93 -2.24
N PHE A 86 -10.06 -7.93 -3.11
CA PHE A 86 -11.21 -8.49 -3.81
C PHE A 86 -11.34 -9.97 -3.50
N VAL A 87 -12.56 -10.40 -3.22
CA VAL A 87 -12.95 -11.81 -3.23
C VAL A 87 -13.79 -12.02 -4.48
N ASP A 88 -13.29 -12.83 -5.41
CA ASP A 88 -13.91 -13.07 -6.73
C ASP A 88 -14.35 -14.53 -6.80
N GLY A 89 -15.63 -14.78 -6.53
CA GLY A 89 -16.25 -16.10 -6.62
C GLY A 89 -16.35 -16.63 -8.04
N LYS A 90 -16.41 -15.75 -9.05
CA LYS A 90 -16.52 -16.18 -10.46
C LYS A 90 -15.26 -16.87 -10.97
N ASN A 91 -14.10 -16.40 -10.51
CA ASN A 91 -12.79 -16.85 -10.96
C ASN A 91 -12.05 -17.65 -9.90
N ASP A 92 -12.65 -17.93 -8.75
CA ASP A 92 -12.02 -18.61 -7.61
C ASP A 92 -10.71 -17.94 -7.20
N THR A 93 -10.70 -16.61 -7.09
CA THR A 93 -9.50 -15.86 -6.76
C THR A 93 -9.73 -14.88 -5.61
N ILE A 94 -8.71 -14.71 -4.79
CA ILE A 94 -8.62 -13.60 -3.85
C ILE A 94 -7.42 -12.76 -4.28
N TYR A 95 -7.64 -11.47 -4.54
CA TYR A 95 -6.58 -10.62 -5.04
C TYR A 95 -6.58 -9.23 -4.40
N PHE A 96 -5.41 -8.60 -4.41
CA PHE A 96 -5.20 -7.25 -3.93
C PHE A 96 -4.72 -6.36 -5.08
N LYS A 97 -5.21 -5.12 -5.14
CA LYS A 97 -4.77 -4.11 -6.11
C LYS A 97 -4.44 -2.80 -5.43
N MET A 98 -3.39 -2.12 -5.92
CA MET A 98 -3.07 -0.76 -5.51
C MET A 98 -2.28 0.01 -6.56
N ASP A 99 -2.51 1.32 -6.60
CA ASP A 99 -1.60 2.25 -7.28
C ASP A 99 -0.34 2.48 -6.43
N SER A 100 0.85 2.33 -7.02
CA SER A 100 2.15 2.35 -6.34
C SER A 100 3.16 3.22 -7.09
N LYS A 101 4.06 3.86 -6.35
CA LYS A 101 5.29 4.44 -6.89
C LYS A 101 6.45 3.44 -6.91
N TYR A 102 6.33 2.35 -6.16
CA TYR A 102 7.30 1.26 -6.13
C TYR A 102 7.00 0.24 -7.23
N ILE A 103 8.04 -0.19 -7.95
CA ILE A 103 7.98 -1.24 -8.96
C ILE A 103 8.26 -2.56 -8.26
N TYR A 104 7.24 -3.42 -8.10
CA TYR A 104 7.42 -4.70 -7.42
C TYR A 104 8.00 -5.78 -8.35
N SER A 105 7.49 -5.89 -9.57
CA SER A 105 8.02 -6.75 -10.63
C SER A 105 8.34 -5.92 -11.87
N GLN A 106 9.11 -6.47 -12.79
CA GLN A 106 9.33 -5.80 -14.07
C GLN A 106 7.97 -5.55 -14.75
N PRO A 107 7.67 -4.31 -15.18
CA PRO A 107 6.38 -3.98 -15.78
C PRO A 107 6.00 -4.93 -16.92
N GLY A 108 4.78 -5.48 -16.85
CA GLY A 108 4.28 -6.49 -17.80
C GLY A 108 4.75 -7.92 -17.53
N GLN A 109 5.55 -8.16 -16.48
CA GLN A 109 5.97 -9.51 -16.08
C GLN A 109 5.42 -9.87 -14.71
N SER A 110 4.97 -11.10 -14.57
CA SER A 110 4.50 -11.65 -13.31
C SER A 110 5.62 -12.41 -12.60
N VAL A 111 5.68 -12.27 -11.28
CA VAL A 111 6.56 -13.05 -10.39
C VAL A 111 5.71 -13.80 -9.37
N VAL A 112 6.16 -14.98 -8.96
CA VAL A 112 5.46 -15.77 -7.94
C VAL A 112 6.22 -15.71 -6.63
N VAL A 113 5.55 -15.28 -5.57
CA VAL A 113 6.10 -15.17 -4.21
C VAL A 113 5.10 -15.80 -3.24
N GLY A 114 5.51 -16.82 -2.49
CA GLY A 114 4.64 -17.51 -1.51
C GLY A 114 3.36 -18.14 -2.13
N GLY A 115 3.40 -18.49 -3.44
CA GLY A 115 2.22 -18.97 -4.16
C GLY A 115 1.23 -17.88 -4.55
N ILE A 116 1.63 -16.60 -4.46
CA ILE A 116 0.89 -15.43 -4.90
C ILE A 116 1.56 -14.92 -6.18
N THR A 117 0.78 -14.68 -7.22
CA THR A 117 1.25 -14.06 -8.46
C THR A 117 1.20 -12.55 -8.33
N ALA A 118 2.35 -11.90 -8.37
CA ALA A 118 2.46 -10.43 -8.36
C ALA A 118 2.76 -9.93 -9.77
N THR A 119 1.95 -8.99 -10.24
CA THR A 119 2.10 -8.34 -11.55
C THR A 119 2.13 -6.84 -11.35
N THR A 120 3.05 -6.17 -12.03
CA THR A 120 3.16 -4.71 -12.05
C THR A 120 2.88 -4.21 -13.46
N GLU A 121 1.93 -3.29 -13.62
CA GLU A 121 1.64 -2.64 -14.89
C GLU A 121 1.93 -1.14 -14.80
N LYS A 122 2.49 -0.55 -15.86
CA LYS A 122 2.78 0.88 -15.89
C LYS A 122 1.52 1.67 -16.23
N LYS A 123 1.15 2.63 -15.39
CA LYS A 123 -0.01 3.51 -15.54
C LYS A 123 0.43 4.98 -15.47
N GLY A 124 0.91 5.51 -16.58
CA GLY A 124 1.44 6.87 -16.63
C GLY A 124 2.70 7.05 -15.77
N SER A 125 2.62 7.86 -14.70
CA SER A 125 3.73 8.13 -13.76
C SER A 125 3.75 7.21 -12.52
N ILE A 126 2.79 6.31 -12.42
CA ILE A 126 2.64 5.34 -11.32
C ILE A 126 2.52 3.93 -11.88
N TYR A 127 2.46 2.94 -11.01
CA TYR A 127 2.32 1.53 -11.35
C TYR A 127 1.08 0.95 -10.68
N ASP A 128 0.33 0.13 -11.40
CA ASP A 128 -0.73 -0.71 -10.84
C ASP A 128 -0.10 -2.04 -10.43
N VAL A 129 -0.14 -2.36 -9.15
CA VAL A 129 0.37 -3.61 -8.60
C VAL A 129 -0.82 -4.49 -8.23
N THR A 130 -0.87 -5.67 -8.84
CA THR A 130 -1.90 -6.69 -8.59
C THR A 130 -1.24 -7.94 -8.01
N LEU A 131 -1.75 -8.40 -6.85
CA LEU A 131 -1.33 -9.62 -6.16
C LEU A 131 -2.50 -10.59 -6.21
N VAL A 132 -2.34 -11.75 -6.83
CA VAL A 132 -3.42 -12.73 -7.05
C VAL A 132 -3.08 -14.05 -6.39
N LYS A 133 -4.00 -14.53 -5.54
CA LYS A 133 -4.03 -15.90 -5.10
C LYS A 133 -5.15 -16.64 -5.83
N ASN A 134 -4.77 -17.62 -6.65
CA ASN A 134 -5.70 -18.41 -7.43
C ASN A 134 -5.98 -19.75 -6.72
N TYR A 135 -7.25 -20.09 -6.59
CA TYR A 135 -7.76 -21.34 -6.01
C TYR A 135 -8.46 -22.22 -7.03
N SER A 136 -8.63 -21.74 -8.27
CA SER A 136 -9.31 -22.46 -9.34
C SER A 136 -8.75 -23.90 -9.50
N GLY A 137 -9.63 -24.87 -9.53
CA GLY A 137 -9.26 -26.27 -9.61
C GLY A 137 -8.89 -26.94 -8.28
N THR A 138 -8.80 -26.17 -7.16
CA THR A 138 -8.57 -26.73 -5.80
C THR A 138 -9.75 -26.46 -4.89
N TYR A 139 -10.25 -25.23 -4.87
CA TYR A 139 -11.39 -24.78 -4.09
C TYR A 139 -12.31 -23.92 -4.95
N ASN A 140 -13.61 -24.03 -4.72
CA ASN A 140 -14.60 -23.07 -5.20
C ASN A 140 -14.75 -21.99 -4.12
N ILE A 141 -14.37 -20.75 -4.45
CA ILE A 141 -14.46 -19.63 -3.54
C ILE A 141 -15.80 -18.93 -3.75
N THR A 142 -16.56 -18.76 -2.66
CA THR A 142 -17.81 -18.00 -2.69
C THR A 142 -17.75 -16.82 -1.74
N PHE A 143 -18.56 -15.81 -1.97
CA PHE A 143 -18.76 -14.69 -1.07
C PHE A 143 -20.23 -14.67 -0.61
N GLN A 144 -20.47 -14.90 0.70
CA GLN A 144 -21.82 -14.98 1.27
C GLN A 144 -22.72 -15.97 0.50
N ASN A 145 -22.19 -17.14 0.16
CA ASN A 145 -22.80 -18.21 -0.64
C ASN A 145 -23.15 -17.82 -2.09
N GLY A 146 -22.50 -16.79 -2.64
CA GLY A 146 -22.67 -16.35 -4.03
C GLY A 146 -21.33 -16.24 -4.77
N ASP A 147 -21.40 -16.27 -6.11
CA ASP A 147 -20.22 -16.13 -6.99
C ASP A 147 -19.95 -14.65 -7.35
N GLU A 148 -20.34 -13.73 -6.52
CA GLU A 148 -20.15 -12.31 -6.75
C GLU A 148 -18.72 -11.87 -6.45
N ILE A 149 -18.32 -10.73 -7.06
CA ILE A 149 -17.08 -10.07 -6.73
C ILE A 149 -17.34 -9.08 -5.61
N LYS A 150 -16.66 -9.26 -4.47
CA LYS A 150 -16.70 -8.31 -3.36
C LYS A 150 -15.42 -7.53 -3.25
N GLU A 151 -15.59 -6.22 -3.21
CA GLU A 151 -14.51 -5.25 -3.05
C GLU A 151 -14.45 -4.72 -1.60
N MET A 152 -13.25 -4.69 -1.01
CA MET A 152 -12.97 -4.13 0.30
C MET A 152 -11.81 -3.16 0.20
N SER A 153 -12.13 -1.87 0.30
CA SER A 153 -11.15 -0.78 0.25
C SER A 153 -10.67 -0.37 1.65
N LYS A 154 -9.74 0.59 1.71
CA LYS A 154 -9.25 1.16 2.96
C LYS A 154 -10.40 1.52 3.91
N ALA A 155 -10.31 1.06 5.16
CA ALA A 155 -11.24 1.39 6.24
C ALA A 155 -10.49 1.82 7.51
N SER A 156 -11.16 2.57 8.38
CA SER A 156 -10.61 2.99 9.68
C SER A 156 -10.58 1.86 10.70
N THR A 157 -11.45 0.87 10.53
CA THR A 157 -11.53 -0.35 11.35
C THR A 157 -11.11 -1.55 10.54
N PRO A 158 -10.44 -2.55 11.14
CA PRO A 158 -10.12 -3.80 10.47
C PRO A 158 -11.37 -4.54 10.02
N TYR A 159 -11.30 -5.17 8.86
CA TYR A 159 -12.30 -6.12 8.40
C TYR A 159 -12.15 -7.45 9.12
N LYS A 160 -13.27 -8.05 9.49
CA LYS A 160 -13.34 -9.44 9.98
C LYS A 160 -13.69 -10.35 8.81
N PHE A 161 -12.70 -11.11 8.35
CA PHE A 161 -12.86 -12.14 7.33
C PHE A 161 -13.20 -13.46 8.03
N THR A 162 -14.42 -13.91 7.89
CA THR A 162 -14.83 -15.26 8.33
C THR A 162 -14.73 -16.18 7.14
N ILE A 163 -13.88 -17.18 7.23
CA ILE A 163 -13.64 -18.20 6.21
C ILE A 163 -14.26 -19.48 6.69
N VAL A 164 -15.20 -20.04 5.92
CA VAL A 164 -16.02 -21.21 6.27
C VAL A 164 -15.82 -22.31 5.25
N ASP A 165 -15.53 -23.52 5.69
CA ASP A 165 -15.58 -24.71 4.84
C ASP A 165 -17.03 -25.22 4.75
N LYS A 166 -17.65 -25.12 3.59
CA LYS A 166 -19.01 -25.63 3.32
C LYS A 166 -19.02 -27.11 2.90
N GLY A 167 -17.84 -27.73 2.76
CA GLY A 167 -17.70 -29.06 2.20
C GLY A 167 -17.59 -29.11 0.69
N ASN A 168 -17.24 -30.27 0.15
CA ASN A 168 -17.09 -30.49 -1.29
C ASN A 168 -16.12 -29.54 -2.00
N GLY A 169 -15.14 -29.01 -1.27
CA GLY A 169 -14.16 -28.04 -1.81
C GLY A 169 -14.69 -26.60 -1.92
N VAL A 170 -15.87 -26.30 -1.34
CA VAL A 170 -16.43 -24.94 -1.33
C VAL A 170 -15.96 -24.20 -0.08
N ILE A 171 -15.30 -23.07 -0.28
CA ILE A 171 -14.86 -22.14 0.78
C ILE A 171 -15.65 -20.84 0.65
N ASP A 172 -16.46 -20.56 1.64
CA ASP A 172 -17.24 -19.33 1.69
C ASP A 172 -16.55 -18.26 2.53
N VAL A 173 -16.51 -17.06 2.02
CA VAL A 173 -15.92 -15.90 2.67
C VAL A 173 -17.01 -14.91 3.04
N GLU A 174 -17.11 -14.59 4.32
CA GLU A 174 -18.01 -13.55 4.84
C GLU A 174 -17.16 -12.41 5.40
N VAL A 175 -17.53 -11.17 5.13
CA VAL A 175 -16.78 -10.00 5.59
C VAL A 175 -17.70 -9.04 6.32
N THR A 176 -17.29 -8.68 7.54
CA THR A 176 -17.94 -7.63 8.35
C THR A 176 -16.90 -6.58 8.76
N ASN A 177 -17.39 -5.33 8.98
CA ASN A 177 -16.56 -4.21 9.39
C ASN A 177 -17.11 -3.60 10.69
#